data_c8c7efc0d4b2f7c6228ff935045765bf
#
_entry.id   c8c7efc0d4b2f7c6228ff935045765bf
#
_cell.length_a   1.000
_cell.length_b   1.000
_cell.length_c   1.000
_cell.angle_alpha   90.00
_cell.angle_beta   90.00
_cell.angle_gamma   90.00
#
_symmetry.space_group_name_H-M   'P 1'
#
loop_
_entity.id
_entity.type
_entity.pdbx_description
1 polymer ?
#
loop_
_entity_poly.entity_id
_entity_poly.type
_entity_poly.pdbx_seq_one_letter_code
_entity_poly.pdbx_strand_id
1 'polypeptide(L)'
;MSMKSDVKPIVLSANGVAFTGRTRLRGYALQSNTTTGGSAGTATINTLTNPTTVSSATDSGVYIPLTVPPGQTETLNIPEDGVLYVDGVGATSVTNASLILFIDK
;
A
#
# COMPACT_ATOMS: atom_id res chain seq x y z
N MET A 1 -25.95 -9.28 -1.45
CA MET A 1 -25.42 -8.78 -1.48
C MET A 1 -24.74 -8.36 -1.62
N SER A 2 -24.58 -7.91 -1.88
CA SER A 2 -23.91 -7.23 -2.17
C SER A 2 -23.09 -7.10 -2.17
N MET A 3 -22.65 -6.90 -2.50
CA MET A 3 -21.76 -6.58 -2.65
C MET A 3 -21.28 -5.99 -2.83
N LYS A 4 -21.25 -5.71 -2.82
CA LYS A 4 -20.74 -4.98 -2.96
C LYS A 4 -19.58 -4.47 -3.18
N SER A 5 -18.95 -4.35 -2.93
CA SER A 5 -17.86 -3.43 -3.13
C SER A 5 -16.85 -3.99 -4.13
N ASP A 6 -16.27 -3.13 -4.97
CA ASP A 6 -15.35 -3.52 -6.02
C ASP A 6 -13.90 -3.40 -5.52
N VAL A 7 -13.60 -4.07 -4.43
CA VAL A 7 -12.24 -4.05 -3.87
C VAL A 7 -11.31 -4.82 -4.80
N LYS A 8 -10.22 -4.18 -5.21
CA LYS A 8 -9.24 -4.76 -6.13
C LYS A 8 -7.89 -4.88 -5.45
N PRO A 9 -7.23 -6.05 -5.57
CA PRO A 9 -5.86 -6.18 -5.09
C PRO A 9 -4.90 -5.66 -6.15
N ILE A 10 -3.97 -4.78 -5.74
CA ILE A 10 -2.89 -4.28 -6.58
C ILE A 10 -1.57 -4.68 -5.94
N VAL A 11 -0.76 -5.43 -6.67
CA VAL A 11 0.51 -5.94 -6.14
C VAL A 11 1.65 -5.04 -6.59
N LEU A 12 2.44 -4.59 -5.64
CA LEU A 12 3.64 -3.78 -5.90
C LEU A 12 4.85 -4.51 -5.32
N SER A 13 5.76 -4.95 -6.18
CA SER A 13 7.02 -5.56 -5.76
C SER A 13 8.18 -4.58 -5.81
N ALA A 14 7.91 -3.35 -6.23
CA ALA A 14 8.88 -2.26 -6.31
C ALA A 14 8.11 -0.95 -6.16
N ASN A 15 8.83 0.16 -6.04
CA ASN A 15 8.21 1.48 -5.99
C ASN A 15 7.34 1.70 -7.22
N GLY A 16 6.17 2.27 -7.03
CA GLY A 16 5.31 2.54 -8.16
C GLY A 16 3.93 3.02 -7.76
N VAL A 17 3.16 3.37 -8.79
CA VAL A 17 1.79 3.85 -8.64
C VAL A 17 0.85 2.65 -8.72
N ALA A 18 -0.05 2.55 -7.74
CA ALA A 18 -1.07 1.51 -7.72
C ALA A 18 -2.32 1.95 -8.47
N PHE A 19 -2.75 3.18 -8.26
CA PHE A 19 -3.96 3.70 -8.88
C PHE A 19 -3.88 5.22 -8.98
N THR A 20 -4.22 5.76 -10.14
CA THR A 20 -4.25 7.21 -10.38
C THR A 20 -5.70 7.68 -10.33
N GLY A 21 -5.96 8.69 -9.53
CA GLY A 21 -7.28 9.24 -9.34
C GLY A 21 -7.85 8.89 -7.97
N ARG A 22 -9.02 9.38 -7.69
CA ARG A 22 -9.65 9.20 -6.38
C ARG A 22 -9.91 7.73 -6.11
N THR A 23 -9.43 7.25 -4.97
CA THR A 23 -9.61 5.86 -4.56
C THR A 23 -9.58 5.76 -3.05
N ARG A 24 -10.06 4.64 -2.52
CA ARG A 24 -10.00 4.37 -1.09
C ARG A 24 -9.18 3.12 -0.84
N LEU A 25 -8.28 3.20 0.14
CA LEU A 25 -7.50 2.05 0.59
C LEU A 25 -8.30 1.32 1.66
N ARG A 26 -8.66 0.07 1.37
CA ARG A 26 -9.47 -0.75 2.27
C ARG A 26 -8.64 -1.69 3.11
N GLY A 27 -7.38 -1.86 2.77
CA GLY A 27 -6.48 -2.70 3.51
C GLY A 27 -5.19 -2.91 2.77
N TYR A 28 -4.27 -3.59 3.40
CA TYR A 28 -3.00 -3.95 2.76
C TYR A 28 -2.45 -5.24 3.34
N ALA A 29 -1.53 -5.84 2.59
CA ALA A 29 -0.72 -6.96 3.06
C ALA A 29 0.71 -6.71 2.63
N LEU A 30 1.64 -6.79 3.58
CA LEU A 30 3.06 -6.66 3.30
C LEU A 30 3.73 -7.99 3.59
N GLN A 31 4.28 -8.60 2.56
CA GLN A 31 4.91 -9.91 2.67
C GLN A 31 6.42 -9.76 2.48
N SER A 32 7.18 -10.32 3.42
CA SER A 32 8.63 -10.34 3.30
C SER A 32 9.05 -11.25 2.15
N ASN A 33 10.03 -10.80 1.36
CA ASN A 33 10.64 -11.60 0.29
C ASN A 33 11.91 -12.29 0.76
N THR A 34 12.28 -12.14 2.03
CA THR A 34 13.48 -12.76 2.59
C THR A 34 13.10 -13.87 3.54
N THR A 35 14.05 -14.75 3.82
CA THR A 35 13.85 -15.82 4.78
C THR A 35 14.20 -15.33 6.18
N THR A 36 13.77 -16.09 7.17
CA THR A 36 14.12 -15.83 8.58
C THR A 36 15.64 -15.65 8.69
N GLY A 37 16.05 -14.55 9.32
CA GLY A 37 17.45 -14.19 9.43
C GLY A 37 17.94 -13.22 8.37
N GLY A 38 17.10 -12.93 7.35
CA GLY A 38 17.44 -11.91 6.36
C GLY A 38 17.07 -10.51 6.82
N SER A 39 17.04 -9.59 5.88
CA SER A 39 16.66 -8.21 6.16
C SER A 39 15.15 -8.06 6.23
N ALA A 40 14.68 -7.16 7.06
CA ALA A 40 13.24 -6.84 7.16
C ALA A 40 12.74 -6.26 5.83
N GLY A 41 11.46 -6.51 5.54
CA GLY A 41 10.79 -5.92 4.40
C GLY A 41 10.19 -4.57 4.76
N THR A 42 10.25 -3.62 3.84
CA THR A 42 9.68 -2.29 4.07
C THR A 42 8.87 -1.85 2.87
N ALA A 43 7.92 -0.97 3.11
CA ALA A 43 7.17 -0.27 2.07
C ALA A 43 6.52 0.94 2.70
N THR A 44 6.30 1.98 1.90
CA THR A 44 5.61 3.19 2.37
C THR A 44 4.48 3.49 1.41
N ILE A 45 3.26 3.55 1.93
CA ILE A 45 2.08 3.90 1.15
C ILE A 45 1.86 5.40 1.26
N ASN A 46 1.60 6.06 0.14
CA ASN A 46 1.37 7.50 0.16
C ASN A 46 0.52 7.91 -1.05
N THR A 47 0.09 9.17 -1.00
CA THR A 47 -0.64 9.78 -2.12
C THR A 47 0.30 10.08 -3.28
N LEU A 48 -0.26 10.45 -4.42
CA LEU A 48 0.52 10.84 -5.60
C LEU A 48 0.69 12.35 -5.64
N THR A 49 1.85 12.81 -6.14
CA THR A 49 2.06 14.22 -6.44
C THR A 49 1.64 14.55 -7.88
N ASN A 50 1.69 13.54 -8.75
CA ASN A 50 1.19 13.62 -10.12
C ASN A 50 0.86 12.19 -10.57
N PRO A 51 0.26 11.98 -11.74
CA PRO A 51 -0.21 10.64 -12.12
C PRO A 51 0.86 9.55 -12.16
N THR A 52 2.14 9.90 -12.19
CA THR A 52 3.22 8.91 -12.28
C THR A 52 4.17 8.92 -11.10
N THR A 53 3.95 9.77 -10.10
CA THR A 53 4.91 9.96 -9.01
C THR A 53 4.22 9.88 -7.66
N VAL A 54 4.73 8.98 -6.81
CA VAL A 54 4.28 8.88 -5.43
C VAL A 54 4.98 9.95 -4.60
N SER A 55 4.21 10.63 -3.74
CA SER A 55 4.74 11.67 -2.88
C SER A 55 5.74 11.11 -1.88
N SER A 56 6.78 11.88 -1.58
CA SER A 56 7.71 11.57 -0.49
C SER A 56 7.41 12.36 0.77
N ALA A 57 6.36 13.17 0.77
CA ALA A 57 6.00 13.99 1.93
C ALA A 57 5.48 13.12 3.08
N THR A 58 6.05 13.27 4.26
CA THR A 58 5.66 12.47 5.42
C THR A 58 4.49 13.06 6.18
N ASP A 59 4.03 14.24 5.78
CA ASP A 59 2.94 14.95 6.46
C ASP A 59 1.67 15.03 5.61
N SER A 60 1.53 14.13 4.64
CA SER A 60 0.38 14.14 3.73
C SER A 60 -0.95 13.80 4.40
N GLY A 61 -0.90 13.25 5.61
CA GLY A 61 -2.11 12.77 6.30
C GLY A 61 -2.49 11.36 5.90
N VAL A 62 -1.93 10.84 4.81
CA VAL A 62 -2.20 9.49 4.33
C VAL A 62 -0.90 8.69 4.13
N TYR A 63 0.17 9.16 4.75
CA TYR A 63 1.48 8.52 4.73
C TYR A 63 1.48 7.34 5.70
N ILE A 64 1.75 6.14 5.18
CA ILE A 64 1.74 4.92 6.00
C ILE A 64 3.06 4.17 5.77
N PRO A 65 4.02 4.30 6.70
CA PRO A 65 5.25 3.51 6.63
C PRO A 65 5.04 2.13 7.23
N LEU A 66 5.57 1.11 6.57
CA LEU A 66 5.37 -0.29 6.98
C LEU A 66 6.69 -1.01 7.05
N THR A 67 6.79 -1.93 8.00
CA THR A 67 7.94 -2.83 8.15
C THR A 67 7.44 -4.20 8.56
N VAL A 68 7.97 -5.24 7.93
CA VAL A 68 7.64 -6.62 8.27
C VAL A 68 8.92 -7.39 8.58
N PRO A 69 8.94 -8.19 9.67
CA PRO A 69 10.11 -9.03 9.96
C PRO A 69 10.38 -10.02 8.83
N PRO A 70 11.64 -10.45 8.66
CA PRO A 70 11.97 -11.40 7.60
C PRO A 70 11.17 -12.70 7.76
N GLY A 71 10.68 -13.20 6.64
CA GLY A 71 9.93 -14.45 6.60
C GLY A 71 8.48 -14.35 7.04
N GLN A 72 7.98 -13.14 7.29
CA GLN A 72 6.63 -12.95 7.81
C GLN A 72 5.78 -12.11 6.87
N THR A 73 4.48 -12.05 7.18
CA THR A 73 3.50 -11.26 6.43
C THR A 73 2.66 -10.49 7.44
N GLU A 74 2.45 -9.20 7.16
CA GLU A 74 1.55 -8.37 7.96
C GLU A 74 0.38 -7.94 7.10
N THR A 75 -0.80 -7.99 7.68
CA THR A 75 -2.02 -7.58 6.98
C THR A 75 -2.81 -6.63 7.87
N LEU A 76 -3.56 -5.75 7.25
CA LEU A 76 -4.47 -4.87 7.94
C LEU A 76 -5.72 -4.64 7.09
N ASN A 77 -6.86 -4.77 7.72
CA ASN A 77 -8.13 -4.37 7.14
C ASN A 77 -8.53 -3.04 7.76
N ILE A 78 -8.79 -2.05 6.92
CA ILE A 78 -9.21 -0.73 7.38
C ILE A 78 -10.73 -0.72 7.38
N PRO A 79 -11.35 -0.49 8.56
CA PRO A 79 -12.80 -0.58 8.66
C PRO A 79 -13.52 0.56 7.98
N GLU A 80 -14.81 0.40 7.80
CA GLU A 80 -15.73 1.38 7.25
C GLU A 80 -15.34 1.73 5.82
N ASP A 81 -15.14 3.02 5.52
CA ASP A 81 -14.86 3.48 4.16
C ASP A 81 -13.39 3.44 3.79
N GLY A 82 -12.52 3.01 4.71
CA GLY A 82 -11.10 2.99 4.46
C GLY A 82 -10.48 4.39 4.49
N VAL A 83 -9.32 4.53 3.87
CA VAL A 83 -8.59 5.79 3.80
C VAL A 83 -8.73 6.37 2.39
N LEU A 84 -9.18 7.61 2.30
CA LEU A 84 -9.39 8.27 1.01
C LEU A 84 -8.10 8.88 0.50
N TYR A 85 -7.73 8.51 -0.74
CA TYR A 85 -6.62 9.10 -1.48
C TYR A 85 -7.23 9.84 -2.67
N VAL A 86 -7.24 11.17 -2.60
CA VAL A 86 -7.93 12.00 -3.59
C VAL A 86 -7.23 11.95 -4.94
N ASP A 87 -5.90 11.92 -4.94
CA ASP A 87 -5.11 11.98 -6.16
C ASP A 87 -4.58 10.62 -6.60
N GLY A 88 -4.84 9.59 -5.81
CA GLY A 88 -4.34 8.26 -6.10
C GLY A 88 -3.39 7.78 -5.02
N VAL A 89 -2.96 6.54 -5.15
CA VAL A 89 -2.15 5.85 -4.14
C VAL A 89 -1.05 5.05 -4.81
N GLY A 90 0.09 4.98 -4.13
CA GLY A 90 1.19 4.16 -4.56
C GLY A 90 2.12 3.89 -3.41
N ALA A 91 3.30 3.34 -3.71
CA ALA A 91 4.27 2.98 -2.69
C ALA A 91 5.68 3.40 -3.08
N THR A 92 6.45 3.78 -2.07
CA THR A 92 7.89 4.03 -2.19
C THR A 92 8.61 3.18 -1.15
N SER A 93 9.94 3.14 -1.26
CA SER A 93 10.79 2.41 -0.30
C SER A 93 10.39 0.94 -0.19
N VAL A 94 9.88 0.36 -1.27
CA VAL A 94 9.55 -1.07 -1.31
C VAL A 94 10.87 -1.83 -1.43
N THR A 95 11.24 -2.52 -0.36
CA THR A 95 12.53 -3.20 -0.27
C THR A 95 12.34 -4.53 0.45
N ASN A 96 12.84 -5.61 -0.15
CA ASN A 96 12.78 -6.95 0.41
C ASN A 96 11.36 -7.40 0.75
N ALA A 97 10.38 -6.90 0.00
CA ALA A 97 8.97 -7.17 0.28
C ALA A 97 8.11 -7.01 -0.95
N SER A 98 6.93 -7.58 -0.89
CA SER A 98 5.85 -7.34 -1.85
C SER A 98 4.68 -6.75 -1.09
N LEU A 99 4.12 -5.69 -1.62
CA LEU A 99 2.98 -5.00 -1.01
C LEU A 99 1.74 -5.23 -1.86
N ILE A 100 0.65 -5.61 -1.20
CA ILE A 100 -0.64 -5.75 -1.85
C ILE A 100 -1.55 -4.68 -1.24
N LEU A 101 -2.11 -3.83 -2.10
CA LEU A 101 -3.06 -2.80 -1.68
C LEU A 101 -4.46 -3.24 -2.11
N PHE A 102 -5.39 -3.23 -1.18
CA PHE A 102 -6.79 -3.52 -1.48
C PHE A 102 -7.50 -2.18 -1.60
N ILE A 103 -7.85 -1.82 -2.83
CA ILE A 103 -8.44 -0.52 -3.10
C ILE A 103 -9.87 -0.64 -3.60
N ASP A 104 -10.64 0.39 -3.33
CA ASP A 104 -12.02 0.54 -3.74
C ASP A 104 -12.13 1.92 -4.38
N LYS A 105 -12.21 1.95 -5.67
CA LYS A 105 -12.23 3.22 -6.41
C LYS A 105 -13.63 3.79 -6.58
#